data_44df6793261e007d3242de7531a1947e
#
_entry.id   44df6793261e007d3242de7531a1947e
#
_cell.length_a   1.000
_cell.length_b   1.000
_cell.length_c   1.000
_cell.angle_alpha   90.00
_cell.angle_beta   90.00
_cell.angle_gamma   90.00
#
_symmetry.space_group_name_H-M   'P 1'
#
loop_
_entity.id
_entity.type
_entity.pdbx_description
1 polymer ?
#
loop_
_entity_poly.entity_id
_entity_poly.type
_entity_poly.pdbx_seq_one_letter_code
_entity_poly.pdbx_strand_id
1 'polypeptide(L)'
;NAYPYFIASEIEEMKEFNSPLKFIRLTYNDLTDQTLEILKQDKTAAVVLSTHHRNGVGSQRAAMHKLLVAGCDIPVVLHRDYHETDKETLQLKAAADFGTLLLDGFGDGIMIHNQRIEASCIDSYMFGILQATRSRISKTEYISCPSCGRTLYDLQTTIARIKEATSHLKGLKIGIMGCIVNGPGEMADADYG
;
A
#
# COMPACT_ATOMS: atom_id res chain seq x y z
N ASN A 1 18.24 -5.89 -10.28
CA ASN A 1 18.61 -4.54 -10.71
C ASN A 1 18.54 -3.62 -9.49
N ALA A 2 19.58 -2.80 -9.28
CA ALA A 2 19.58 -1.73 -8.29
C ALA A 2 19.31 -0.41 -9.01
N TYR A 3 18.49 0.45 -8.39
CA TYR A 3 18.22 1.79 -8.89
C TYR A 3 18.86 2.83 -7.96
N PRO A 4 19.32 3.97 -8.47
CA PRO A 4 19.90 5.03 -7.65
C PRO A 4 18.88 5.61 -6.68
N TYR A 5 19.35 5.94 -5.49
CA TYR A 5 18.55 6.49 -4.40
C TYR A 5 19.25 7.74 -3.85
N PHE A 6 18.56 8.86 -3.90
CA PHE A 6 19.05 10.18 -3.55
C PHE A 6 18.33 10.73 -2.30
N ILE A 7 18.94 11.69 -1.64
CA ILE A 7 18.31 12.48 -0.58
C ILE A 7 18.06 13.91 -1.05
N ALA A 8 17.31 14.70 -0.29
CA ALA A 8 16.90 16.05 -0.69
C ALA A 8 18.07 16.97 -1.10
N SER A 9 19.21 16.88 -0.43
CA SER A 9 20.41 17.68 -0.75
C SER A 9 21.09 17.30 -2.07
N GLU A 10 20.77 16.15 -2.64
CA GLU A 10 21.36 15.59 -3.86
C GLU A 10 20.45 15.77 -5.09
N ILE A 11 19.45 16.65 -5.00
CA ILE A 11 18.43 16.78 -6.06
C ILE A 11 19.02 17.24 -7.39
N GLU A 12 20.03 18.09 -7.37
CA GLU A 12 20.72 18.53 -8.60
C GLU A 12 21.56 17.39 -9.20
N GLU A 13 22.21 16.58 -8.36
CA GLU A 13 22.93 15.38 -8.82
C GLU A 13 21.97 14.35 -9.41
N MET A 14 20.80 14.15 -8.79
CA MET A 14 19.75 13.28 -9.31
C MET A 14 19.32 13.72 -10.71
N LYS A 15 19.13 15.01 -10.94
CA LYS A 15 18.71 15.58 -12.22
C LYS A 15 19.70 15.22 -13.34
N GLU A 16 21.00 15.33 -13.07
CA GLU A 16 22.06 15.04 -14.03
C GLU A 16 22.31 13.53 -14.24
N PHE A 17 21.81 12.69 -13.31
CA PHE A 17 22.07 11.25 -13.34
C PHE A 17 21.20 10.53 -14.38
N ASN A 18 21.83 9.79 -15.29
CA ASN A 18 21.13 9.03 -16.32
C ASN A 18 20.74 7.62 -15.81
N SER A 19 19.49 7.41 -15.51
CA SER A 19 18.91 6.11 -15.13
C SER A 19 17.45 6.01 -15.59
N PRO A 20 16.97 4.83 -15.98
CA PRO A 20 15.57 4.63 -16.36
C PRO A 20 14.58 4.84 -15.20
N LEU A 21 15.05 4.72 -13.97
CA LEU A 21 14.29 4.99 -12.76
C LEU A 21 15.23 5.46 -11.66
N LYS A 22 14.84 6.51 -10.95
CA LYS A 22 15.57 7.11 -9.82
C LYS A 22 14.63 7.32 -8.66
N PHE A 23 15.09 7.11 -7.43
CA PHE A 23 14.32 7.43 -6.23
C PHE A 23 14.94 8.60 -5.49
N ILE A 24 14.12 9.52 -5.00
CA ILE A 24 14.55 10.61 -4.14
C ILE A 24 13.71 10.66 -2.88
N ARG A 25 14.37 10.65 -1.71
CA ARG A 25 13.71 10.78 -0.42
C ARG A 25 13.52 12.25 -0.07
N LEU A 26 12.26 12.63 0.10
CA LEU A 26 11.85 13.98 0.45
C LEU A 26 10.87 13.97 1.63
N THR A 27 10.84 15.08 2.35
CA THR A 27 9.82 15.42 3.35
C THR A 27 8.95 16.55 2.83
N TYR A 28 7.89 16.92 3.57
CA TYR A 28 7.06 18.08 3.23
C TYR A 28 7.88 19.36 3.05
N ASN A 29 8.90 19.58 3.88
CA ASN A 29 9.71 20.80 3.86
C ASN A 29 10.65 20.87 2.64
N ASP A 30 11.02 19.72 2.07
CA ASP A 30 11.91 19.66 0.91
C ASP A 30 11.18 19.95 -0.41
N LEU A 31 9.85 19.97 -0.40
CA LEU A 31 9.02 20.29 -1.57
C LEU A 31 8.98 21.81 -1.82
N THR A 32 10.12 22.42 -2.07
CA THR A 32 10.21 23.84 -2.46
C THR A 32 9.77 24.02 -3.93
N ASP A 33 9.54 25.25 -4.35
CA ASP A 33 9.16 25.54 -5.74
C ASP A 33 10.24 25.05 -6.71
N GLN A 34 11.51 25.21 -6.38
CA GLN A 34 12.64 24.69 -7.16
C GLN A 34 12.61 23.17 -7.25
N THR A 35 12.42 22.48 -6.12
CA THR A 35 12.29 21.02 -6.08
C THR A 35 11.14 20.54 -6.97
N LEU A 36 9.97 21.18 -6.86
CA LEU A 36 8.80 20.84 -7.65
C LEU A 36 9.03 21.01 -9.16
N GLU A 37 9.73 22.06 -9.58
CA GLU A 37 10.05 22.27 -11.00
C GLU A 37 11.01 21.19 -11.54
N ILE A 38 12.00 20.78 -10.76
CA ILE A 38 12.90 19.66 -11.13
C ILE A 38 12.11 18.36 -11.27
N LEU A 39 11.26 18.04 -10.29
CA LEU A 39 10.45 16.82 -10.29
C LEU A 39 9.47 16.75 -11.47
N LYS A 40 8.87 17.86 -11.86
CA LYS A 40 7.97 17.90 -13.03
C LYS A 40 8.67 17.58 -14.33
N GLN A 41 9.95 17.97 -14.45
CA GLN A 41 10.74 17.78 -15.67
C GLN A 41 11.32 16.37 -15.78
N ASP A 42 11.58 15.70 -14.66
CA ASP A 42 12.22 14.38 -14.63
C ASP A 42 11.19 13.23 -14.55
N LYS A 43 10.86 12.69 -15.71
CA LYS A 43 9.90 11.57 -15.83
C LYS A 43 10.46 10.22 -15.39
N THR A 44 11.73 10.15 -14.99
CA THR A 44 12.38 8.94 -14.48
C THR A 44 12.48 8.93 -12.96
N ALA A 45 12.10 10.03 -12.31
CA ALA A 45 12.12 10.15 -10.85
C ALA A 45 10.85 9.60 -10.20
N ALA A 46 11.01 9.04 -9.02
CA ALA A 46 9.94 8.67 -8.09
C ALA A 46 10.29 9.20 -6.68
N VAL A 47 9.32 9.81 -6.02
CA VAL A 47 9.52 10.37 -4.67
C VAL A 47 9.29 9.30 -3.62
N VAL A 48 10.24 9.15 -2.69
CA VAL A 48 10.06 8.41 -1.43
C VAL A 48 9.69 9.43 -0.36
N LEU A 49 8.40 9.60 -0.12
CA LEU A 49 7.86 10.61 0.77
C LEU A 49 7.97 10.18 2.23
N SER A 50 8.94 10.74 2.95
CA SER A 50 9.21 10.46 4.36
C SER A 50 8.64 11.53 5.28
N THR A 51 8.52 11.19 6.55
CA THR A 51 8.17 12.17 7.59
C THR A 51 8.73 11.74 8.95
N HIS A 52 9.18 12.73 9.72
CA HIS A 52 9.54 12.59 11.14
C HIS A 52 8.55 13.34 12.05
N HIS A 53 7.46 13.86 11.46
CA HIS A 53 6.47 14.60 12.22
C HIS A 53 5.65 13.67 13.11
N ARG A 54 5.28 14.10 14.31
CA ARG A 54 4.44 13.33 15.24
C ARG A 54 3.11 12.88 14.61
N ASN A 55 2.45 13.78 13.87
CA ASN A 55 1.33 13.45 13.02
C ASN A 55 1.85 13.17 11.60
N GLY A 56 2.36 11.97 11.39
CA GLY A 56 2.98 11.59 10.12
C GLY A 56 1.98 11.50 8.98
N VAL A 57 0.77 10.98 9.24
CA VAL A 57 -0.31 10.92 8.23
C VAL A 57 -0.68 12.33 7.76
N GLY A 58 -0.87 13.28 8.68
CA GLY A 58 -1.18 14.67 8.34
C GLY A 58 -0.06 15.33 7.55
N SER A 59 1.21 15.10 7.92
CA SER A 59 2.37 15.64 7.21
C SER A 59 2.48 15.09 5.78
N GLN A 60 2.34 13.78 5.59
CA GLN A 60 2.37 13.16 4.25
C GLN A 60 1.17 13.58 3.42
N ARG A 61 -0.02 13.69 4.01
CA ARG A 61 -1.21 14.22 3.33
C ARG A 61 -0.98 15.65 2.83
N ALA A 62 -0.43 16.53 3.66
CA ALA A 62 -0.10 17.89 3.26
C ALA A 62 0.92 17.93 2.10
N ALA A 63 1.91 17.03 2.11
CA ALA A 63 2.87 16.89 1.02
C ALA A 63 2.19 16.45 -0.29
N MET A 64 1.30 15.47 -0.23
CA MET A 64 0.52 15.03 -1.40
C MET A 64 -0.35 16.16 -1.97
N HIS A 65 -1.03 16.92 -1.11
CA HIS A 65 -1.78 18.10 -1.56
C HIS A 65 -0.87 19.16 -2.20
N LYS A 66 0.34 19.37 -1.65
CA LYS A 66 1.31 20.31 -2.24
C LYS A 66 1.75 19.88 -3.64
N LEU A 67 2.00 18.59 -3.87
CA LEU A 67 2.30 18.03 -5.18
C LEU A 67 1.11 18.23 -6.16
N LEU A 68 -0.12 17.94 -5.71
CA LEU A 68 -1.33 18.12 -6.51
C LEU A 68 -1.56 19.58 -6.91
N VAL A 69 -1.48 20.52 -5.95
CA VAL A 69 -1.67 21.95 -6.21
C VAL A 69 -0.60 22.48 -7.15
N ALA A 70 0.63 21.97 -7.04
CA ALA A 70 1.71 22.32 -7.95
C ALA A 70 1.55 21.71 -9.37
N GLY A 71 0.63 20.77 -9.57
CA GLY A 71 0.50 20.02 -10.82
C GLY A 71 1.70 19.09 -11.08
N CYS A 72 2.30 18.56 -10.01
CA CYS A 72 3.42 17.63 -10.08
C CYS A 72 2.90 16.19 -10.02
N ASP A 73 2.74 15.59 -11.20
CA ASP A 73 2.29 14.20 -11.38
C ASP A 73 3.51 13.26 -11.40
N ILE A 74 4.06 13.01 -10.23
CA ILE A 74 5.21 12.13 -10.02
C ILE A 74 4.81 10.93 -9.18
N PRO A 75 5.30 9.71 -9.46
CA PRO A 75 5.06 8.56 -8.59
C PRO A 75 5.58 8.77 -7.18
N VAL A 76 4.75 8.45 -6.18
CA VAL A 76 5.07 8.64 -4.76
C VAL A 76 4.99 7.34 -3.99
N VAL A 77 6.10 6.94 -3.39
CA VAL A 77 6.19 5.85 -2.42
C VAL A 77 6.10 6.45 -1.01
N LEU A 78 5.05 6.13 -0.28
CA LEU A 78 4.90 6.55 1.12
C LEU A 78 5.87 5.78 1.99
N HIS A 79 6.73 6.47 2.75
CA HIS A 79 7.75 5.84 3.57
C HIS A 79 7.58 6.19 5.05
N ARG A 80 7.76 5.19 5.92
CA ARG A 80 7.77 5.34 7.37
C ARG A 80 8.84 4.48 8.04
N ASP A 81 9.49 5.07 9.04
CA ASP A 81 10.38 4.38 9.96
C ASP A 81 9.59 3.96 11.22
N TYR A 82 9.68 2.68 11.59
CA TYR A 82 9.05 2.12 12.78
C TYR A 82 10.08 1.46 13.69
N HIS A 83 9.85 1.53 15.00
CA HIS A 83 10.74 1.00 16.03
C HIS A 83 10.10 -0.11 16.86
N GLU A 84 8.90 -0.53 16.51
CA GLU A 84 8.16 -1.59 17.14
C GLU A 84 8.91 -2.92 17.08
N THR A 85 8.89 -3.66 18.19
CA THR A 85 9.42 -5.03 18.29
C THR A 85 8.32 -6.07 18.18
N ASP A 86 7.08 -5.67 18.48
CA ASP A 86 5.91 -6.50 18.36
C ASP A 86 5.30 -6.43 16.95
N LYS A 87 5.08 -7.60 16.39
CA LYS A 87 4.59 -7.76 14.99
C LYS A 87 3.18 -7.22 14.80
N GLU A 88 2.27 -7.46 15.77
CA GLU A 88 0.89 -7.01 15.71
C GLU A 88 0.81 -5.49 15.81
N THR A 89 1.55 -4.92 16.74
CA THR A 89 1.63 -3.46 16.91
C THR A 89 2.15 -2.77 15.64
N LEU A 90 3.21 -3.32 15.01
CA LEU A 90 3.70 -2.79 13.73
C LEU A 90 2.64 -2.87 12.66
N GLN A 91 1.98 -4.03 12.52
CA GLN A 91 0.95 -4.23 11.49
C GLN A 91 -0.21 -3.25 11.66
N LEU A 92 -0.72 -3.06 12.88
CA LEU A 92 -1.82 -2.14 13.16
C LEU A 92 -1.44 -0.69 12.88
N LYS A 93 -0.26 -0.24 13.33
CA LYS A 93 0.22 1.12 13.07
C LYS A 93 0.44 1.38 11.59
N ALA A 94 1.12 0.48 10.90
CA ALA A 94 1.36 0.60 9.48
C ALA A 94 0.04 0.60 8.67
N ALA A 95 -0.90 -0.27 9.02
CA ALA A 95 -2.22 -0.31 8.38
C ALA A 95 -2.99 0.99 8.59
N ALA A 96 -2.97 1.58 9.78
CA ALA A 96 -3.60 2.87 10.05
C ALA A 96 -2.93 4.02 9.28
N ASP A 97 -1.60 4.08 9.30
CA ASP A 97 -0.84 5.16 8.68
C ASP A 97 -0.97 5.14 7.14
N PHE A 98 -0.66 4.02 6.50
CA PHE A 98 -0.69 3.90 5.04
C PHE A 98 -2.10 3.72 4.50
N GLY A 99 -2.93 2.92 5.17
CA GLY A 99 -4.29 2.64 4.73
C GLY A 99 -5.12 3.92 4.62
N THR A 100 -4.98 4.85 5.57
CA THR A 100 -5.66 6.14 5.54
C THR A 100 -5.30 6.95 4.28
N LEU A 101 -4.03 7.00 3.89
CA LEU A 101 -3.59 7.75 2.72
C LEU A 101 -3.96 7.06 1.41
N LEU A 102 -3.78 5.74 1.33
CA LEU A 102 -4.12 4.95 0.14
C LEU A 102 -5.62 4.95 -0.16
N LEU A 103 -6.48 4.92 0.87
CA LEU A 103 -7.94 5.02 0.71
C LEU A 103 -8.39 6.41 0.23
N ASP A 104 -7.62 7.44 0.53
CA ASP A 104 -7.82 8.79 -0.02
C ASP A 104 -7.26 8.95 -1.45
N GLY A 105 -6.66 7.89 -2.02
CA GLY A 105 -6.05 7.91 -3.35
C GLY A 105 -4.64 8.51 -3.38
N PHE A 106 -3.96 8.61 -2.24
CA PHE A 106 -2.60 9.13 -2.15
C PHE A 106 -1.56 8.03 -2.10
N GLY A 107 -0.53 8.15 -2.94
CA GLY A 107 0.62 7.25 -3.01
C GLY A 107 0.43 6.09 -3.98
N ASP A 108 1.52 5.76 -4.68
CA ASP A 108 1.60 4.69 -5.68
C ASP A 108 2.26 3.44 -5.12
N GLY A 109 2.83 3.54 -3.93
CA GLY A 109 3.48 2.45 -3.22
C GLY A 109 3.75 2.79 -1.76
N ILE A 110 4.18 1.79 -1.00
CA ILE A 110 4.55 1.94 0.40
C ILE A 110 5.90 1.32 0.70
N MET A 111 6.62 1.88 1.65
CA MET A 111 7.91 1.41 2.13
C MET A 111 7.96 1.50 3.66
N ILE A 112 8.20 0.37 4.31
CA ILE A 112 8.36 0.27 5.76
C ILE A 112 9.83 -0.02 6.06
N HIS A 113 10.44 0.80 6.90
CA HIS A 113 11.73 0.51 7.49
C HIS A 113 11.56 0.12 8.97
N ASN A 114 12.04 -1.07 9.33
CA ASN A 114 12.10 -1.56 10.71
C ASN A 114 13.26 -2.56 10.81
N GLN A 115 14.17 -2.34 11.76
CA GLN A 115 15.37 -3.18 11.95
C GLN A 115 15.16 -4.35 12.93
N ARG A 116 13.99 -4.46 13.53
CA ARG A 116 13.71 -5.40 14.64
C ARG A 116 12.77 -6.53 14.25
N ILE A 117 12.12 -6.41 13.11
CA ILE A 117 11.18 -7.39 12.58
C ILE A 117 11.72 -7.90 11.25
N GLU A 118 11.56 -9.19 11.02
CA GLU A 118 12.02 -9.87 9.81
C GLU A 118 11.41 -9.25 8.53
N ALA A 119 12.23 -9.05 7.52
CA ALA A 119 11.85 -8.42 6.26
C ALA A 119 10.66 -9.13 5.58
N SER A 120 10.63 -10.47 5.62
CA SER A 120 9.52 -11.27 5.07
C SER A 120 8.16 -10.96 5.72
N CYS A 121 8.15 -10.67 7.05
CA CYS A 121 6.95 -10.23 7.74
C CYS A 121 6.54 -8.83 7.28
N ILE A 122 7.51 -7.91 7.17
CA ILE A 122 7.27 -6.53 6.72
C ILE A 122 6.70 -6.53 5.31
N ASP A 123 7.28 -7.31 4.39
CA ASP A 123 6.77 -7.46 3.02
C ASP A 123 5.33 -7.98 3.01
N SER A 124 5.04 -9.00 3.84
CA SER A 124 3.68 -9.54 3.96
C SER A 124 2.67 -8.49 4.44
N TYR A 125 3.06 -7.61 5.38
CA TYR A 125 2.20 -6.52 5.87
C TYR A 125 1.99 -5.47 4.79
N MET A 126 3.03 -5.04 4.09
CA MET A 126 2.92 -4.07 2.99
C MET A 126 1.97 -4.57 1.89
N PHE A 127 2.14 -5.80 1.43
CA PHE A 127 1.23 -6.39 0.45
C PHE A 127 -0.19 -6.58 0.99
N GLY A 128 -0.35 -6.89 2.28
CA GLY A 128 -1.65 -6.97 2.94
C GLY A 128 -2.37 -5.63 2.97
N ILE A 129 -1.67 -4.53 3.30
CA ILE A 129 -2.21 -3.17 3.30
C ILE A 129 -2.62 -2.75 1.89
N LEU A 130 -1.74 -2.94 0.90
CA LEU A 130 -2.02 -2.61 -0.51
C LEU A 130 -3.25 -3.37 -1.04
N GLN A 131 -3.42 -4.63 -0.64
CA GLN A 131 -4.59 -5.42 -1.02
C GLN A 131 -5.86 -4.97 -0.32
N ALA A 132 -5.80 -4.69 0.99
CA ALA A 132 -6.95 -4.22 1.76
C ALA A 132 -7.48 -2.86 1.27
N THR A 133 -6.59 -2.00 0.81
CA THR A 133 -6.94 -0.70 0.18
C THR A 133 -7.24 -0.79 -1.31
N ARG A 134 -7.19 -1.98 -1.89
CA ARG A 134 -7.36 -2.25 -3.33
C ARG A 134 -6.37 -1.50 -4.24
N SER A 135 -5.29 -0.99 -3.69
CA SER A 135 -4.22 -0.36 -4.45
C SER A 135 -3.42 -1.38 -5.28
N ARG A 136 -3.28 -2.61 -4.76
CA ARG A 136 -2.64 -3.72 -5.47
C ARG A 136 -3.17 -5.07 -5.00
N ILE A 137 -3.71 -5.85 -5.92
CA ILE A 137 -4.16 -7.23 -5.65
C ILE A 137 -3.00 -8.20 -5.90
N SER A 138 -2.54 -8.88 -4.86
CA SER A 138 -1.40 -9.82 -4.90
C SER A 138 -1.75 -11.25 -4.53
N LYS A 139 -2.93 -11.47 -3.92
CA LYS A 139 -3.43 -12.77 -3.46
C LYS A 139 -4.86 -12.97 -3.96
N THR A 140 -5.36 -14.19 -3.88
CA THR A 140 -6.80 -14.48 -4.02
C THR A 140 -7.55 -13.79 -2.88
N GLU A 141 -8.62 -13.07 -3.20
CA GLU A 141 -9.53 -12.47 -2.24
C GLU A 141 -10.71 -13.41 -1.98
N TYR A 142 -11.06 -13.62 -0.72
CA TYR A 142 -12.19 -14.47 -0.35
C TYR A 142 -13.24 -13.63 0.38
N ILE A 143 -14.43 -13.60 -0.20
CA ILE A 143 -15.61 -12.98 0.40
C ILE A 143 -16.41 -14.11 1.02
N SER A 144 -16.44 -14.22 2.34
CA SER A 144 -17.12 -15.33 3.00
C SER A 144 -18.05 -14.85 4.12
N CYS A 145 -19.21 -15.51 4.20
CA CYS A 145 -20.16 -15.32 5.30
C CYS A 145 -19.58 -15.92 6.60
N PRO A 146 -19.82 -15.30 7.77
CA PRO A 146 -19.42 -15.84 9.06
C PRO A 146 -20.20 -17.10 9.50
N SER A 147 -21.20 -17.53 8.72
CA SER A 147 -22.17 -18.57 9.04
C SER A 147 -23.29 -18.11 9.99
N CYS A 148 -24.45 -18.71 9.86
CA CYS A 148 -25.61 -18.50 10.74
C CYS A 148 -26.52 -19.75 10.71
N GLY A 149 -27.59 -19.75 11.48
CA GLY A 149 -28.54 -20.89 11.55
C GLY A 149 -29.23 -21.24 10.23
N ARG A 150 -29.05 -20.46 9.17
CA ARG A 150 -29.59 -20.75 7.82
C ARG A 150 -28.63 -21.56 6.96
N THR A 151 -27.38 -21.74 7.40
CA THR A 151 -26.38 -22.54 6.69
C THR A 151 -26.59 -24.01 7.01
N LEU A 152 -26.82 -24.84 5.99
CA LEU A 152 -27.17 -26.25 6.13
C LEU A 152 -25.96 -27.20 6.05
N TYR A 153 -24.74 -26.65 5.99
CA TYR A 153 -23.49 -27.42 5.87
C TYR A 153 -22.36 -26.75 6.68
N ASP A 154 -21.27 -27.47 6.89
CA ASP A 154 -20.10 -26.90 7.55
C ASP A 154 -19.37 -25.92 6.62
N LEU A 155 -19.75 -24.66 6.77
CA LEU A 155 -19.18 -23.57 5.95
C LEU A 155 -17.70 -23.36 6.21
N GLN A 156 -17.24 -23.51 7.46
CA GLN A 156 -15.83 -23.28 7.81
C GLN A 156 -14.90 -24.29 7.15
N THR A 157 -15.25 -25.57 7.21
CA THR A 157 -14.51 -26.64 6.52
C THR A 157 -14.55 -26.44 5.00
N THR A 158 -15.68 -26.00 4.45
CA THR A 158 -15.81 -25.72 3.01
C THR A 158 -14.93 -24.55 2.59
N ILE A 159 -14.91 -23.45 3.37
CA ILE A 159 -14.04 -22.30 3.13
C ILE A 159 -12.57 -22.74 3.13
N ALA A 160 -12.14 -23.55 4.12
CA ALA A 160 -10.77 -24.01 4.21
C ALA A 160 -10.35 -24.83 2.98
N ARG A 161 -11.20 -25.77 2.54
CA ARG A 161 -10.95 -26.58 1.33
C ARG A 161 -10.88 -25.76 0.04
N ILE A 162 -11.76 -24.78 -0.11
CA ILE A 162 -11.76 -23.87 -1.28
C ILE A 162 -10.48 -23.03 -1.25
N LYS A 163 -10.11 -22.46 -0.11
CA LYS A 163 -8.88 -21.68 0.04
C LYS A 163 -7.64 -22.50 -0.31
N GLU A 164 -7.56 -23.73 0.16
CA GLU A 164 -6.45 -24.64 -0.16
C GLU A 164 -6.34 -24.88 -1.67
N ALA A 165 -7.47 -25.15 -2.32
CA ALA A 165 -7.51 -25.48 -3.75
C ALA A 165 -7.28 -24.26 -4.66
N THR A 166 -7.55 -23.02 -4.20
CA THR A 166 -7.60 -21.82 -5.05
C THR A 166 -6.62 -20.71 -4.66
N SER A 167 -5.82 -20.89 -3.61
CA SER A 167 -4.87 -19.88 -3.11
C SER A 167 -3.83 -19.43 -4.14
N HIS A 168 -3.59 -20.22 -5.17
CA HIS A 168 -2.67 -19.89 -6.28
C HIS A 168 -3.29 -18.96 -7.34
N LEU A 169 -4.61 -18.78 -7.32
CA LEU A 169 -5.35 -17.96 -8.30
C LEU A 169 -5.31 -16.48 -7.92
N LYS A 170 -4.12 -15.88 -7.99
CA LYS A 170 -3.89 -14.48 -7.61
C LYS A 170 -4.72 -13.52 -8.45
N GLY A 171 -5.29 -12.52 -7.81
CA GLY A 171 -6.07 -11.48 -8.46
C GLY A 171 -7.56 -11.79 -8.58
N LEU A 172 -7.99 -13.01 -8.27
CA LEU A 172 -9.42 -13.38 -8.29
C LEU A 172 -10.09 -13.11 -6.95
N LYS A 173 -11.37 -12.79 -7.01
CA LYS A 173 -12.29 -12.68 -5.88
C LYS A 173 -13.24 -13.88 -5.90
N ILE A 174 -13.20 -14.69 -4.84
CA ILE A 174 -14.02 -15.90 -4.70
C ILE A 174 -15.01 -15.70 -3.57
N GLY A 175 -16.32 -15.75 -3.90
CA GLY A 175 -17.42 -15.69 -2.95
C GLY A 175 -17.75 -17.06 -2.40
N ILE A 176 -17.89 -17.19 -1.07
CA ILE A 176 -18.28 -18.45 -0.41
C ILE A 176 -19.39 -18.13 0.59
N MET A 177 -20.64 -18.42 0.21
CA MET A 177 -21.82 -18.04 0.97
C MET A 177 -22.59 -19.25 1.49
N GLY A 178 -23.13 -19.12 2.70
CA GLY A 178 -23.84 -20.20 3.38
C GLY A 178 -25.35 -20.27 3.10
N CYS A 179 -25.95 -19.22 2.57
CA CYS A 179 -27.38 -19.19 2.31
C CYS A 179 -27.75 -18.20 1.20
N ILE A 180 -28.97 -18.37 0.64
CA ILE A 180 -29.48 -17.54 -0.46
C ILE A 180 -29.82 -16.10 -0.03
N VAL A 181 -29.95 -15.83 1.26
CA VAL A 181 -30.41 -14.50 1.74
C VAL A 181 -29.33 -13.44 1.51
N ASN A 182 -28.08 -13.73 1.86
CA ASN A 182 -26.96 -12.79 1.69
C ASN A 182 -26.14 -13.10 0.43
N GLY A 183 -26.20 -14.35 -0.06
CA GLY A 183 -25.39 -14.81 -1.18
C GLY A 183 -25.44 -13.90 -2.40
N PRO A 184 -26.59 -13.62 -2.98
CA PRO A 184 -26.69 -12.84 -4.22
C PRO A 184 -26.12 -11.42 -4.10
N GLY A 185 -26.32 -10.76 -2.97
CA GLY A 185 -25.83 -9.39 -2.75
C GLY A 185 -24.31 -9.32 -2.51
N GLU A 186 -23.80 -10.19 -1.62
CA GLU A 186 -22.39 -10.17 -1.26
C GLU A 186 -21.49 -10.82 -2.32
N MET A 187 -22.03 -11.69 -3.18
CA MET A 187 -21.33 -12.29 -4.30
C MET A 187 -21.32 -11.43 -5.57
N ALA A 188 -22.05 -10.32 -5.58
CA ALA A 188 -22.12 -9.43 -6.75
C ALA A 188 -20.74 -8.89 -7.19
N ASP A 189 -19.82 -8.72 -6.23
CA ASP A 189 -18.45 -8.27 -6.47
C ASP A 189 -17.42 -9.41 -6.64
N ALA A 190 -17.88 -10.69 -6.61
CA ALA A 190 -16.99 -11.83 -6.79
C ALA A 190 -16.89 -12.25 -8.26
N ASP A 191 -15.69 -12.70 -8.66
CA ASP A 191 -15.48 -13.27 -10.00
C ASP A 191 -16.08 -14.68 -10.09
N TYR A 192 -16.06 -15.42 -8.98
CA TYR A 192 -16.61 -16.77 -8.83
C TYR A 192 -17.25 -16.95 -7.46
N GLY A 193 -18.29 -17.84 -7.40
CA GLY A 193 -18.96 -18.17 -6.16
C GLY A 193 -19.98 -19.27 -6.28
#